data_38b7432aecfa260f8df4555e8d1efce4
#
_entry.id   38b7432aecfa260f8df4555e8d1efce4
#
_cell.length_a   1.000
_cell.length_b   1.000
_cell.length_c   1.000
_cell.angle_alpha   90.00
_cell.angle_beta   90.00
_cell.angle_gamma   90.00
#
_symmetry.space_group_name_H-M   'P 1'
#
loop_
_entity.id
_entity.type
_entity.pdbx_description
1 polymer ?
#
loop_
_entity_poly.entity_id
_entity_poly.type
_entity_poly.pdbx_seq_one_letter_code
_entity_poly.pdbx_strand_id
1 'polypeptide(L)'
;MKRILLLLLALGAVCSLNAKTRKCLYRVTVTGKRAECPVVIRDVPEWAQSAVVSLGGVHRIPSQLDRELDELVFVSDISGSQNFQVLYSSDPDKRVFKKRVHAQMWLKNPDKTLRAVGCASSEKNDMYHKLHHHGPAFESEYAAYRIYFDNKQTVDTYGKKRPQLELAETMWYPSDEQLSRGYGHDNLRVFGSVGVGTLKGWDAEKRKMVHITDFKRREARILADGPIRTVVEMRVEGWRYGGREITMTSRYILYAGHGDVQVENRIEGDFRGLVFTTGVMKMAESEVCKNDNVIAAFGRDFPENDTVKWERESVGLAVAVP
;
A
#
# COMPACT_ATOMS: atom_id res chain seq x y z
N MET A 1 -15.30 -4.07 -17.49
CA MET A 1 -14.95 -2.86 -16.68
C MET A 1 -14.52 -1.74 -17.62
N LYS A 2 -15.23 -0.60 -17.61
CA LYS A 2 -14.88 0.54 -18.47
C LYS A 2 -13.59 1.18 -17.91
N ARG A 3 -12.54 1.20 -18.72
CA ARG A 3 -11.28 1.89 -18.42
C ARG A 3 -11.58 3.35 -18.10
N ILE A 4 -11.14 3.83 -16.93
CA ILE A 4 -11.15 5.26 -16.63
C ILE A 4 -10.01 5.86 -17.44
N LEU A 5 -10.36 6.55 -18.52
CA LEU A 5 -9.40 7.32 -19.30
C LEU A 5 -9.14 8.61 -18.53
N LEU A 6 -8.00 8.70 -17.86
CA LEU A 6 -7.53 9.94 -17.24
C LEU A 6 -7.01 10.84 -18.38
N LEU A 7 -7.86 11.72 -18.92
CA LEU A 7 -7.43 12.73 -19.88
C LEU A 7 -6.91 13.94 -19.08
N LEU A 8 -5.59 14.00 -18.89
CA LEU A 8 -4.90 15.16 -18.35
C LEU A 8 -4.77 16.21 -19.48
N LEU A 9 -5.72 17.11 -19.59
CA LEU A 9 -5.59 18.32 -20.41
C LEU A 9 -5.11 19.45 -19.50
N ALA A 10 -3.79 19.67 -19.47
CA ALA A 10 -3.20 20.85 -18.87
C ALA A 10 -3.37 22.05 -19.82
N LEU A 11 -4.38 22.87 -19.61
CA LEU A 11 -4.57 24.12 -20.34
C LEU A 11 -4.29 25.32 -19.43
N GLY A 12 -3.20 26.01 -19.73
CA GLY A 12 -2.92 27.36 -19.28
C GLY A 12 -2.30 27.47 -17.89
N ALA A 13 -0.97 27.46 -17.81
CA ALA A 13 -0.24 27.87 -16.61
C ALA A 13 -0.18 29.41 -16.55
N VAL A 14 -0.82 30.03 -15.56
CA VAL A 14 -0.57 31.43 -15.21
C VAL A 14 0.50 31.44 -14.13
N CYS A 15 1.74 31.76 -14.52
CA CYS A 15 2.86 31.90 -13.58
C CYS A 15 3.02 33.34 -13.17
N SER A 16 2.90 33.69 -11.90
CA SER A 16 3.30 34.99 -11.37
C SER A 16 4.67 34.84 -10.68
N LEU A 17 5.62 35.64 -11.13
CA LEU A 17 6.95 35.76 -10.53
C LEU A 17 6.98 37.01 -9.63
N ASN A 18 6.68 36.84 -8.36
CA ASN A 18 7.07 37.79 -7.33
C ASN A 18 8.44 37.36 -6.78
N ALA A 19 9.35 38.29 -6.52
CA ALA A 19 10.76 38.07 -6.21
C ALA A 19 11.04 37.14 -5.00
N LYS A 20 10.02 36.66 -4.28
CA LYS A 20 10.14 35.76 -3.11
C LYS A 20 9.36 34.44 -3.22
N THR A 21 8.29 34.36 -4.02
CA THR A 21 7.46 33.15 -4.11
C THR A 21 7.06 32.85 -5.54
N ARG A 22 7.39 31.65 -6.02
CA ARG A 22 6.91 31.13 -7.30
C ARG A 22 5.58 30.40 -7.09
N LYS A 23 4.58 30.73 -7.92
CA LYS A 23 3.26 30.05 -7.93
C LYS A 23 2.85 29.70 -9.35
N CYS A 24 2.21 28.54 -9.49
CA CYS A 24 1.67 28.10 -10.79
C CYS A 24 0.33 27.40 -10.56
N LEU A 25 -0.69 27.82 -11.34
CA LEU A 25 -2.03 27.27 -11.30
C LEU A 25 -2.27 26.35 -12.50
N TYR A 26 -2.66 25.11 -12.20
CA TYR A 26 -3.07 24.12 -13.19
C TYR A 26 -4.57 23.82 -13.05
N ARG A 27 -5.18 23.43 -14.16
CA ARG A 27 -6.53 22.87 -14.19
C ARG A 27 -6.46 21.40 -14.55
N VAL A 28 -7.16 20.58 -13.78
CA VAL A 28 -7.22 19.12 -13.98
C VAL A 28 -8.68 18.73 -14.12
N THR A 29 -9.03 18.12 -15.23
CA THR A 29 -10.38 17.58 -15.45
C THR A 29 -10.38 16.06 -15.20
N VAL A 30 -11.24 15.61 -14.31
CA VAL A 30 -11.44 14.19 -14.02
C VAL A 30 -12.85 13.81 -14.43
N THR A 31 -12.99 12.75 -15.23
CA THR A 31 -14.29 12.29 -15.73
C THR A 31 -14.54 10.85 -15.30
N GLY A 32 -15.72 10.59 -14.73
CA GLY A 32 -16.11 9.26 -14.30
C GLY A 32 -17.28 9.28 -13.31
N LYS A 33 -17.52 8.12 -12.70
CA LYS A 33 -18.46 7.97 -11.58
C LYS A 33 -17.86 7.00 -10.58
N ARG A 34 -17.33 7.53 -9.49
CA ARG A 34 -16.72 6.74 -8.41
C ARG A 34 -16.67 7.58 -7.13
N ALA A 35 -17.15 6.99 -6.04
CA ALA A 35 -16.92 7.55 -4.71
C ALA A 35 -15.48 7.32 -4.26
N GLU A 36 -14.97 8.20 -3.42
CA GLU A 36 -13.61 8.14 -2.85
C GLU A 36 -12.54 7.84 -3.93
N CYS A 37 -12.65 8.47 -5.12
CA CYS A 37 -11.78 8.20 -6.27
C CYS A 37 -10.37 8.78 -6.03
N PRO A 38 -9.31 7.95 -6.01
CA PRO A 38 -7.95 8.45 -5.96
C PRO A 38 -7.59 9.14 -7.28
N VAL A 39 -7.02 10.33 -7.18
CA VAL A 39 -6.49 11.09 -8.31
C VAL A 39 -5.01 11.33 -8.08
N VAL A 40 -4.17 10.86 -9.00
CA VAL A 40 -2.72 11.01 -8.95
C VAL A 40 -2.27 11.90 -10.10
N ILE A 41 -1.61 12.99 -9.76
CA ILE A 41 -1.02 13.92 -10.72
C ILE A 41 0.50 13.70 -10.67
N ARG A 42 1.08 13.33 -11.80
CA ARG A 42 2.52 13.13 -11.99
C ARG A 42 3.19 14.38 -12.55
N ASP A 43 4.50 14.36 -12.58
CA ASP A 43 5.32 15.47 -13.09
C ASP A 43 5.08 16.77 -12.32
N VAL A 44 5.14 16.68 -11.00
CA VAL A 44 5.03 17.83 -10.10
C VAL A 44 6.22 18.78 -10.34
N PRO A 45 6.02 20.11 -10.44
CA PRO A 45 7.13 21.01 -10.61
C PRO A 45 8.21 20.84 -9.51
N GLU A 46 9.46 20.63 -9.89
CA GLU A 46 10.59 20.39 -8.97
C GLU A 46 10.70 21.45 -7.86
N TRP A 47 10.40 22.70 -8.21
CA TRP A 47 10.46 23.85 -7.30
C TRP A 47 9.28 23.93 -6.32
N ALA A 48 8.17 23.18 -6.52
CA ALA A 48 7.00 23.30 -5.68
C ALA A 48 7.26 22.68 -4.30
N GLN A 49 7.06 23.41 -3.23
CA GLN A 49 7.15 22.97 -1.84
C GLN A 49 5.77 22.59 -1.28
N SER A 50 4.72 23.06 -1.92
CA SER A 50 3.34 22.77 -1.55
C SER A 50 2.41 22.77 -2.76
N ALA A 51 1.25 22.14 -2.56
CA ALA A 51 0.15 22.14 -3.52
C ALA A 51 -1.19 22.32 -2.79
N VAL A 52 -2.08 23.11 -3.40
CA VAL A 52 -3.47 23.27 -2.94
C VAL A 52 -4.38 22.78 -4.03
N VAL A 53 -5.18 21.77 -3.72
CA VAL A 53 -6.23 21.28 -4.61
C VAL A 53 -7.57 21.90 -4.21
N SER A 54 -8.35 22.36 -5.17
CA SER A 54 -9.71 22.85 -4.93
C SER A 54 -10.67 22.47 -6.06
N LEU A 55 -11.91 22.17 -5.71
CA LEU A 55 -13.00 21.96 -6.63
C LEU A 55 -13.72 23.29 -6.86
N GLY A 56 -13.90 23.69 -8.11
CA GLY A 56 -14.52 24.96 -8.48
C GLY A 56 -13.81 26.21 -7.96
N GLY A 57 -12.55 26.10 -7.51
CA GLY A 57 -11.76 27.20 -6.95
C GLY A 57 -12.11 27.61 -5.51
N VAL A 58 -13.14 27.01 -4.90
CA VAL A 58 -13.67 27.38 -3.59
C VAL A 58 -13.43 26.29 -2.55
N HIS A 59 -13.85 25.06 -2.85
CA HIS A 59 -13.72 23.95 -1.91
C HIS A 59 -12.35 23.32 -1.97
N ARG A 60 -11.59 23.46 -0.87
CA ARG A 60 -10.27 22.84 -0.74
C ARG A 60 -10.42 21.36 -0.45
N ILE A 61 -9.65 20.55 -1.15
CA ILE A 61 -9.60 19.10 -1.01
C ILE A 61 -8.30 18.72 -0.32
N PRO A 62 -8.37 17.86 0.73
CA PRO A 62 -7.18 17.28 1.33
C PRO A 62 -6.31 16.61 0.27
N SER A 63 -5.05 16.99 0.21
CA SER A 63 -4.10 16.51 -0.79
C SER A 63 -2.75 16.23 -0.15
N GLN A 64 -1.96 15.40 -0.80
CA GLN A 64 -0.65 14.96 -0.36
C GLN A 64 0.35 15.11 -1.50
N LEU A 65 1.45 15.81 -1.23
CA LEU A 65 2.54 15.97 -2.15
C LEU A 65 3.67 15.00 -1.79
N ASP A 66 3.82 13.94 -2.57
CA ASP A 66 4.82 12.90 -2.35
C ASP A 66 6.07 13.21 -3.18
N ARG A 67 7.06 13.79 -2.53
CA ARG A 67 8.29 14.24 -3.19
C ARG A 67 9.14 13.11 -3.72
N GLU A 68 9.22 12.00 -2.99
CA GLU A 68 10.02 10.85 -3.42
C GLU A 68 9.44 10.14 -4.65
N LEU A 69 8.13 10.31 -4.89
CA LEU A 69 7.41 9.75 -6.03
C LEU A 69 7.13 10.76 -7.13
N ASP A 70 7.44 12.04 -6.90
CA ASP A 70 7.11 13.17 -7.76
C ASP A 70 5.62 13.24 -8.15
N GLU A 71 4.75 13.01 -7.14
CA GLU A 71 3.32 12.92 -7.33
C GLU A 71 2.54 13.80 -6.34
N LEU A 72 1.45 14.40 -6.83
CA LEU A 72 0.40 15.01 -6.01
C LEU A 72 -0.82 14.12 -6.01
N VAL A 73 -1.34 13.80 -4.82
CA VAL A 73 -2.45 12.88 -4.65
C VAL A 73 -3.58 13.53 -3.86
N PHE A 74 -4.80 13.25 -4.27
CA PHE A 74 -6.01 13.55 -3.51
C PHE A 74 -7.08 12.48 -3.77
N VAL A 75 -8.08 12.42 -2.89
CA VAL A 75 -9.24 11.54 -3.03
C VAL A 75 -10.49 12.41 -3.07
N SER A 76 -11.38 12.14 -4.02
CA SER A 76 -12.64 12.90 -4.19
C SER A 76 -13.73 12.02 -4.79
N ASP A 77 -14.97 12.34 -4.48
CA ASP A 77 -16.12 11.77 -5.17
C ASP A 77 -16.20 12.34 -6.58
N ILE A 78 -16.17 11.47 -7.59
CA ILE A 78 -16.28 11.87 -8.99
C ILE A 78 -17.67 11.50 -9.50
N SER A 79 -18.36 12.50 -10.07
CA SER A 79 -19.66 12.34 -10.71
C SER A 79 -19.70 13.18 -11.99
N GLY A 80 -19.64 12.51 -13.14
CA GLY A 80 -19.53 13.19 -14.45
C GLY A 80 -18.14 13.75 -14.68
N SER A 81 -18.04 14.96 -15.22
CA SER A 81 -16.79 15.68 -15.48
C SER A 81 -16.62 16.79 -14.46
N GLN A 82 -15.54 16.74 -13.68
CA GLN A 82 -15.25 17.72 -12.64
C GLN A 82 -13.91 18.39 -12.87
N ASN A 83 -13.86 19.71 -12.64
CA ASN A 83 -12.69 20.54 -12.82
C ASN A 83 -12.06 20.90 -11.48
N PHE A 84 -10.84 20.43 -11.27
CA PHE A 84 -10.02 20.76 -10.12
C PHE A 84 -9.00 21.82 -10.48
N GLN A 85 -8.73 22.71 -9.54
CA GLN A 85 -7.63 23.65 -9.62
C GLN A 85 -6.52 23.19 -8.67
N VAL A 86 -5.29 23.17 -9.17
CA VAL A 86 -4.08 22.81 -8.43
C VAL A 86 -3.15 24.00 -8.43
N LEU A 87 -2.98 24.61 -7.28
CA LEU A 87 -2.04 25.71 -7.09
C LEU A 87 -0.76 25.18 -6.43
N TYR A 88 0.32 25.09 -7.19
CA TYR A 88 1.66 24.82 -6.67
C TYR A 88 2.30 26.08 -6.15
N SER A 89 3.07 26.00 -5.07
CA SER A 89 3.83 27.10 -4.50
C SER A 89 5.24 26.66 -4.07
N SER A 90 6.21 27.55 -4.23
CA SER A 90 7.55 27.38 -3.67
C SER A 90 7.59 27.60 -2.14
N ASP A 91 6.53 28.13 -1.54
CA ASP A 91 6.42 28.22 -0.09
C ASP A 91 5.87 26.91 0.48
N PRO A 92 6.38 26.43 1.61
CA PRO A 92 5.82 25.26 2.28
C PRO A 92 4.40 25.52 2.77
N ASP A 93 3.54 24.52 2.67
CA ASP A 93 2.20 24.61 3.26
C ASP A 93 2.29 24.31 4.76
N LYS A 94 1.74 25.22 5.56
CA LYS A 94 1.67 25.07 7.02
C LYS A 94 0.43 24.29 7.48
N ARG A 95 -0.46 23.94 6.56
CA ARG A 95 -1.70 23.26 6.87
C ARG A 95 -1.44 21.78 7.07
N VAL A 96 -2.01 21.23 8.11
CA VAL A 96 -1.96 19.80 8.41
C VAL A 96 -3.37 19.25 8.17
N PHE A 97 -3.50 18.36 7.19
CA PHE A 97 -4.71 17.59 7.03
C PHE A 97 -4.72 16.41 8.01
N LYS A 98 -5.93 16.06 8.50
CA LYS A 98 -6.09 14.86 9.31
C LYS A 98 -5.61 13.63 8.52
N LYS A 99 -4.74 12.84 9.11
CA LYS A 99 -4.33 11.56 8.53
C LYS A 99 -5.51 10.61 8.45
N ARG A 100 -5.71 10.01 7.30
CA ARG A 100 -6.70 8.97 7.00
C ARG A 100 -6.02 7.64 6.65
N VAL A 101 -4.71 7.65 6.56
CA VAL A 101 -3.85 6.48 6.35
C VAL A 101 -2.60 6.60 7.22
N HIS A 102 -1.95 5.49 7.51
CA HIS A 102 -0.71 5.47 8.26
C HIS A 102 0.16 4.29 7.82
N ALA A 103 1.48 4.47 7.82
CA ALA A 103 2.46 3.41 7.61
C ALA A 103 3.54 3.48 8.68
N GLN A 104 4.03 2.31 9.11
CA GLN A 104 5.06 2.20 10.12
C GLN A 104 5.97 0.99 9.91
N MET A 105 7.20 1.12 10.34
CA MET A 105 8.16 0.03 10.45
C MET A 105 9.04 0.30 11.67
N TRP A 106 9.24 -0.71 12.52
CA TRP A 106 9.96 -0.56 13.79
C TRP A 106 11.06 -1.58 13.92
N LEU A 107 12.27 -1.14 14.15
CA LEU A 107 13.42 -1.99 14.42
C LEU A 107 13.53 -2.26 15.93
N LYS A 108 13.73 -3.52 16.29
CA LYS A 108 13.98 -3.94 17.67
C LYS A 108 15.45 -3.71 17.99
N ASN A 109 15.73 -2.91 19.00
CA ASN A 109 17.07 -2.73 19.54
C ASN A 109 17.49 -3.92 20.44
N PRO A 110 18.78 -4.09 20.72
CA PRO A 110 19.26 -5.16 21.64
C PRO A 110 18.65 -5.10 23.04
N ASP A 111 18.33 -3.91 23.53
CA ASP A 111 17.63 -3.67 24.81
C ASP A 111 16.11 -3.88 24.74
N LYS A 112 15.59 -4.42 23.63
CA LYS A 112 14.17 -4.65 23.33
C LYS A 112 13.33 -3.38 23.12
N THR A 113 13.91 -2.19 23.18
CA THR A 113 13.21 -0.97 22.77
C THR A 113 12.96 -0.97 21.25
N LEU A 114 11.99 -0.17 20.80
CA LEU A 114 11.62 -0.05 19.39
C LEU A 114 12.06 1.31 18.85
N ARG A 115 12.62 1.30 17.65
CA ARG A 115 13.01 2.50 16.92
C ARG A 115 12.29 2.54 15.57
N ALA A 116 11.52 3.60 15.32
CA ALA A 116 10.89 3.83 14.03
C ALA A 116 11.93 4.00 12.92
N VAL A 117 11.72 3.36 11.79
CA VAL A 117 12.60 3.45 10.62
C VAL A 117 11.76 3.56 9.35
N GLY A 118 12.17 4.41 8.41
CA GLY A 118 11.57 4.52 7.07
C GLY A 118 12.14 3.52 6.07
N CYS A 119 13.30 2.92 6.39
CA CYS A 119 13.99 1.95 5.53
C CYS A 119 14.66 0.89 6.38
N ALA A 120 14.62 -0.37 5.89
CA ALA A 120 15.36 -1.48 6.44
C ALA A 120 15.85 -2.38 5.32
N SER A 121 17.08 -2.89 5.40
CA SER A 121 17.63 -3.78 4.38
C SER A 121 18.53 -4.86 4.97
N SER A 122 18.65 -5.98 4.27
CA SER A 122 19.56 -7.07 4.62
C SER A 122 19.96 -7.89 3.38
N GLU A 123 21.14 -8.47 3.44
CA GLU A 123 21.61 -9.50 2.49
C GLU A 123 21.20 -10.91 2.94
N LYS A 124 20.47 -11.04 4.03
CA LYS A 124 20.03 -12.30 4.65
C LYS A 124 18.54 -12.30 4.93
N ASN A 125 17.95 -13.46 5.19
CA ASN A 125 16.55 -13.61 5.64
C ASN A 125 16.41 -13.44 7.17
N ASP A 126 16.98 -12.41 7.74
CA ASP A 126 17.06 -12.22 9.19
C ASP A 126 16.19 -11.06 9.71
N MET A 127 15.59 -10.27 8.82
CA MET A 127 14.81 -9.08 9.22
C MET A 127 13.47 -9.42 9.87
N TYR A 128 12.91 -10.61 9.58
CA TYR A 128 11.68 -11.08 10.20
C TYR A 128 11.69 -11.00 11.75
N HIS A 129 12.80 -11.37 12.36
CA HIS A 129 12.95 -11.32 13.82
C HIS A 129 13.42 -9.96 14.36
N LYS A 130 14.09 -9.17 13.52
CA LYS A 130 14.62 -7.83 13.88
C LYS A 130 13.55 -6.74 13.81
N LEU A 131 12.55 -6.91 12.95
CA LEU A 131 11.45 -5.96 12.87
C LEU A 131 10.30 -6.35 13.81
N HIS A 132 9.71 -5.35 14.45
CA HIS A 132 8.45 -5.52 15.16
C HIS A 132 7.37 -5.86 14.13
N HIS A 133 6.37 -6.68 14.53
CA HIS A 133 5.38 -7.26 13.63
C HIS A 133 5.91 -7.79 12.28
N HIS A 134 7.21 -8.15 12.23
CA HIS A 134 7.88 -8.91 11.17
C HIS A 134 8.07 -8.20 9.84
N GLY A 135 7.80 -6.92 9.75
CA GLY A 135 7.97 -6.14 8.52
C GLY A 135 7.28 -4.78 8.58
N PRO A 136 7.16 -4.06 7.44
CA PRO A 136 6.37 -2.85 7.39
C PRO A 136 4.88 -3.15 7.51
N ALA A 137 4.13 -2.27 8.18
CA ALA A 137 2.69 -2.29 8.26
C ALA A 137 2.10 -0.95 7.84
N PHE A 138 0.92 -0.97 7.25
CA PHE A 138 0.22 0.22 6.76
C PHE A 138 -1.29 0.03 6.81
N GLU A 139 -2.01 1.12 6.98
CA GLU A 139 -3.45 1.11 7.19
C GLU A 139 -4.16 2.29 6.54
N SER A 140 -5.43 2.10 6.22
CA SER A 140 -6.44 3.14 6.11
C SER A 140 -7.40 3.08 7.30
N GLU A 141 -8.47 3.86 7.26
CA GLU A 141 -9.53 3.74 8.26
C GLU A 141 -10.21 2.36 8.26
N TYR A 142 -10.19 1.63 7.13
CA TYR A 142 -11.01 0.43 6.92
C TYR A 142 -10.27 -0.90 7.03
N ALA A 143 -8.97 -0.90 6.74
CA ALA A 143 -8.16 -2.12 6.78
C ALA A 143 -6.70 -1.81 7.10
N ALA A 144 -5.98 -2.78 7.65
CA ALA A 144 -4.54 -2.70 7.75
C ALA A 144 -3.88 -3.96 7.18
N TYR A 145 -2.64 -3.78 6.77
CA TYR A 145 -1.81 -4.79 6.14
C TYR A 145 -0.42 -4.77 6.71
N ARG A 146 0.24 -5.94 6.73
CA ARG A 146 1.69 -6.04 6.92
C ARG A 146 2.30 -6.90 5.84
N ILE A 147 3.58 -6.68 5.57
CA ILE A 147 4.33 -7.48 4.62
C ILE A 147 5.46 -8.14 5.40
N TYR A 148 5.48 -9.47 5.45
CA TYR A 148 6.55 -10.18 6.11
C TYR A 148 7.88 -9.96 5.39
N PHE A 149 8.88 -9.50 6.12
CA PHE A 149 10.22 -9.29 5.59
C PHE A 149 11.08 -10.56 5.72
N ASP A 150 10.61 -11.61 5.08
CA ASP A 150 11.26 -12.91 5.00
C ASP A 150 11.28 -13.42 3.54
N ASN A 151 11.71 -14.66 3.32
CA ASN A 151 11.75 -15.28 2.00
C ASN A 151 10.37 -15.48 1.35
N LYS A 152 9.30 -15.34 2.10
CA LYS A 152 7.93 -15.49 1.61
C LYS A 152 7.35 -14.16 1.13
N GLN A 153 7.71 -13.05 1.78
CA GLN A 153 7.15 -11.72 1.51
C GLN A 153 5.60 -11.73 1.48
N THR A 154 5.02 -12.52 2.36
CA THR A 154 3.56 -12.71 2.41
C THR A 154 2.88 -11.42 2.89
N VAL A 155 1.76 -11.07 2.28
CA VAL A 155 0.89 -9.98 2.73
C VAL A 155 -0.15 -10.55 3.69
N ASP A 156 -0.26 -9.94 4.85
CA ASP A 156 -1.16 -10.28 5.91
C ASP A 156 -2.17 -9.17 6.15
N THR A 157 -3.31 -9.48 6.78
CA THR A 157 -4.42 -8.55 6.98
C THR A 157 -4.78 -8.39 8.44
N TYR A 158 -5.21 -7.18 8.78
CA TYR A 158 -5.73 -6.81 10.09
C TYR A 158 -7.15 -6.26 9.89
N GLY A 159 -8.12 -6.93 10.48
CA GLY A 159 -9.53 -6.55 10.39
C GLY A 159 -9.86 -5.44 11.38
N LYS A 160 -10.67 -4.47 10.95
CA LYS A 160 -11.12 -3.35 11.78
C LYS A 160 -12.60 -3.45 12.11
N LYS A 161 -12.95 -3.12 13.34
CA LYS A 161 -14.35 -3.08 13.80
C LYS A 161 -15.01 -1.74 13.53
N ARG A 162 -14.23 -0.67 13.36
CA ARG A 162 -14.67 0.71 13.13
C ARG A 162 -13.74 1.42 12.15
N PRO A 163 -14.22 2.41 11.39
CA PRO A 163 -13.37 3.26 10.55
C PRO A 163 -12.47 4.18 11.41
N GLN A 164 -11.25 3.73 11.69
CA GLN A 164 -10.24 4.50 12.44
C GLN A 164 -8.82 4.02 12.13
N LEU A 165 -7.82 4.85 12.41
CA LEU A 165 -6.42 4.42 12.42
C LEU A 165 -6.10 3.78 13.77
N GLU A 166 -5.37 2.67 13.77
CA GLU A 166 -5.12 1.85 14.96
C GLU A 166 -3.65 1.44 15.15
N LEU A 167 -2.89 1.31 14.06
CA LEU A 167 -1.55 0.71 14.10
C LEU A 167 -0.56 1.48 14.99
N ALA A 168 -0.69 2.80 15.07
CA ALA A 168 0.17 3.61 15.94
C ALA A 168 -0.03 3.30 17.44
N GLU A 169 -1.23 2.81 17.82
CA GLU A 169 -1.58 2.49 19.20
C GLU A 169 -1.45 0.99 19.48
N THR A 170 -1.91 0.14 18.56
CA THR A 170 -1.94 -1.32 18.75
C THR A 170 -0.61 -1.97 18.43
N MET A 171 0.22 -1.33 17.61
CA MET A 171 1.46 -1.91 17.09
C MET A 171 1.26 -3.29 16.47
N TRP A 172 0.12 -3.51 15.81
CA TRP A 172 -0.39 -4.77 15.27
C TRP A 172 -1.01 -5.73 16.30
N TYR A 173 -0.62 -5.64 17.56
CA TYR A 173 -1.00 -6.56 18.63
C TYR A 173 -1.82 -5.83 19.71
N PRO A 174 -3.13 -5.69 19.51
CA PRO A 174 -3.98 -4.97 20.47
C PRO A 174 -4.02 -5.68 21.83
N SER A 175 -4.07 -4.90 22.89
CA SER A 175 -4.33 -5.40 24.24
C SER A 175 -5.81 -5.79 24.38
N ASP A 176 -6.12 -6.59 25.43
CA ASP A 176 -7.51 -6.97 25.72
C ASP A 176 -8.39 -5.74 26.04
N GLU A 177 -7.82 -4.69 26.63
CA GLU A 177 -8.49 -3.40 26.81
C GLU A 177 -8.83 -2.75 25.46
N GLN A 178 -7.88 -2.71 24.51
CA GLN A 178 -8.12 -2.16 23.18
C GLN A 178 -9.19 -2.98 22.44
N LEU A 179 -9.14 -4.30 22.51
CA LEU A 179 -10.16 -5.20 21.93
C LEU A 179 -11.55 -4.91 22.51
N SER A 180 -11.67 -4.75 23.84
CA SER A 180 -12.94 -4.41 24.50
C SER A 180 -13.48 -3.04 24.09
N ARG A 181 -12.61 -2.12 23.74
CA ARG A 181 -12.94 -0.78 23.21
C ARG A 181 -13.27 -0.78 21.73
N GLY A 182 -13.28 -1.94 21.07
CA GLY A 182 -13.65 -2.10 19.66
C GLY A 182 -12.53 -1.83 18.67
N TYR A 183 -11.28 -2.02 19.06
CA TYR A 183 -10.16 -2.12 18.13
C TYR A 183 -10.23 -3.43 17.34
N GLY A 184 -9.67 -3.43 16.17
CA GLY A 184 -9.49 -4.63 15.35
C GLY A 184 -8.30 -5.47 15.81
N HIS A 185 -7.96 -6.48 15.02
CA HIS A 185 -6.82 -7.38 15.27
C HIS A 185 -6.39 -8.10 14.00
N ASP A 186 -5.26 -8.80 14.08
CA ASP A 186 -4.81 -9.77 13.09
C ASP A 186 -5.90 -10.82 12.86
N ASN A 187 -6.36 -10.98 11.62
CA ASN A 187 -7.51 -11.83 11.31
C ASN A 187 -7.20 -12.94 10.28
N LEU A 188 -5.92 -13.17 9.96
CA LEU A 188 -5.53 -14.12 8.94
C LEU A 188 -4.25 -14.87 9.29
N ARG A 189 -4.32 -16.18 9.50
CA ARG A 189 -3.14 -17.05 9.64
C ARG A 189 -2.57 -17.39 8.29
N VAL A 190 -1.62 -16.58 7.79
CA VAL A 190 -1.11 -16.69 6.41
C VAL A 190 -0.16 -17.85 6.17
N PHE A 191 0.49 -18.42 7.20
CA PHE A 191 1.49 -19.50 7.09
C PHE A 191 2.54 -19.24 6.00
N GLY A 192 2.70 -20.19 5.07
CA GLY A 192 3.63 -20.10 3.93
C GLY A 192 2.97 -19.71 2.61
N SER A 193 1.75 -19.17 2.64
CA SER A 193 0.96 -18.83 1.46
C SER A 193 1.36 -17.51 0.81
N VAL A 194 0.57 -17.07 -0.16
CA VAL A 194 0.63 -15.71 -0.73
C VAL A 194 -0.01 -14.67 0.19
N GLY A 195 -0.76 -15.09 1.23
CA GLY A 195 -1.64 -14.18 1.97
C GLY A 195 -2.70 -13.61 1.05
N VAL A 196 -2.64 -12.30 0.80
CA VAL A 196 -3.46 -11.63 -0.21
C VAL A 196 -2.59 -10.83 -1.18
N GLY A 197 -2.49 -11.29 -2.43
CA GLY A 197 -1.89 -10.53 -3.52
C GLY A 197 -0.35 -10.50 -3.62
N THR A 198 0.38 -11.26 -2.81
CA THR A 198 1.84 -11.33 -2.95
C THR A 198 2.24 -11.95 -4.29
N LEU A 199 3.19 -11.31 -5.01
CA LEU A 199 3.77 -11.90 -6.22
C LEU A 199 4.86 -12.92 -5.84
N LYS A 200 4.84 -14.07 -6.49
CA LYS A 200 5.81 -15.17 -6.33
C LYS A 200 6.26 -15.70 -7.70
N GLY A 201 7.36 -16.43 -7.74
CA GLY A 201 7.67 -17.29 -8.85
C GLY A 201 6.74 -18.53 -8.86
N TRP A 202 6.63 -19.17 -10.01
CA TRP A 202 5.85 -20.39 -10.19
C TRP A 202 6.66 -21.46 -10.91
N ASP A 203 6.85 -22.59 -10.25
CA ASP A 203 7.43 -23.79 -10.87
C ASP A 203 6.26 -24.60 -11.49
N ALA A 204 6.17 -24.56 -12.81
CA ALA A 204 5.07 -25.21 -13.54
C ALA A 204 5.17 -26.75 -13.50
N GLU A 205 6.37 -27.31 -13.43
CA GLU A 205 6.58 -28.76 -13.37
C GLU A 205 6.14 -29.32 -12.01
N LYS A 206 6.59 -28.67 -10.93
CA LYS A 206 6.25 -29.06 -9.57
C LYS A 206 4.91 -28.50 -9.10
N ARG A 207 4.28 -27.63 -9.88
CA ARG A 207 3.01 -26.93 -9.58
C ARG A 207 3.02 -26.26 -8.20
N LYS A 208 4.09 -25.53 -7.90
CA LYS A 208 4.24 -24.85 -6.61
C LYS A 208 4.90 -23.48 -6.72
N MET A 209 4.63 -22.65 -5.72
CA MET A 209 5.23 -21.34 -5.59
C MET A 209 6.74 -21.44 -5.34
N VAL A 210 7.48 -20.52 -5.92
CA VAL A 210 8.91 -20.32 -5.68
C VAL A 210 9.08 -19.10 -4.78
N HIS A 211 9.60 -19.34 -3.58
CA HIS A 211 9.90 -18.27 -2.62
C HIS A 211 11.22 -17.58 -2.97
N ILE A 212 11.37 -16.38 -2.44
CA ILE A 212 12.57 -15.54 -2.65
C ILE A 212 13.63 -15.94 -1.63
N THR A 213 14.33 -17.03 -1.89
CA THR A 213 15.33 -17.61 -0.97
C THR A 213 16.76 -17.28 -1.32
N ASP A 214 17.06 -17.10 -2.60
CA ASP A 214 18.40 -16.81 -3.12
C ASP A 214 18.40 -15.42 -3.78
N PHE A 215 18.99 -14.44 -3.10
CA PHE A 215 19.04 -13.03 -3.51
C PHE A 215 20.30 -12.36 -2.97
N LYS A 216 20.65 -11.22 -3.54
CA LYS A 216 21.79 -10.41 -3.06
C LYS A 216 21.38 -9.48 -1.91
N ARG A 217 20.27 -8.77 -2.06
CA ARG A 217 19.78 -7.80 -1.07
C ARG A 217 18.26 -7.69 -1.11
N ARG A 218 17.66 -7.48 0.05
CA ARG A 218 16.25 -7.09 0.19
C ARG A 218 16.15 -5.80 0.97
N GLU A 219 15.18 -4.99 0.57
CA GLU A 219 14.91 -3.70 1.20
C GLU A 219 13.40 -3.48 1.33
N ALA A 220 13.00 -2.91 2.46
CA ALA A 220 11.67 -2.37 2.67
C ALA A 220 11.78 -0.87 2.90
N ARG A 221 10.91 -0.09 2.27
CA ARG A 221 10.87 1.37 2.39
C ARG A 221 9.44 1.86 2.55
N ILE A 222 9.25 2.87 3.40
CA ILE A 222 8.02 3.67 3.44
C ILE A 222 8.27 4.91 2.61
N LEU A 223 7.72 4.95 1.39
CA LEU A 223 7.89 6.07 0.45
C LEU A 223 6.89 7.20 0.72
N ALA A 224 5.72 6.86 1.28
CA ALA A 224 4.70 7.83 1.67
C ALA A 224 3.93 7.34 2.91
N ASP A 225 3.64 8.27 3.84
CA ASP A 225 2.88 8.03 5.07
C ASP A 225 1.85 9.15 5.32
N GLY A 226 0.77 9.11 4.56
CA GLY A 226 -0.39 9.99 4.73
C GLY A 226 -0.18 11.46 4.34
N PRO A 227 -1.22 12.29 4.43
CA PRO A 227 -2.56 12.02 5.00
C PRO A 227 -3.53 11.26 4.09
N ILE A 228 -3.25 11.10 2.80
CA ILE A 228 -4.20 10.62 1.78
C ILE A 228 -3.85 9.22 1.26
N ARG A 229 -2.56 8.89 1.19
CA ARG A 229 -2.11 7.54 0.82
C ARG A 229 -0.86 7.13 1.59
N THR A 230 -0.69 5.82 1.74
CA THR A 230 0.61 5.22 2.05
C THR A 230 1.17 4.54 0.81
N VAL A 231 2.49 4.52 0.70
CA VAL A 231 3.22 3.72 -0.29
C VAL A 231 4.35 3.00 0.42
N VAL A 232 4.26 1.67 0.44
CA VAL A 232 5.28 0.78 0.98
C VAL A 232 5.92 0.02 -0.17
N GLU A 233 7.24 0.02 -0.23
CA GLU A 233 8.00 -0.66 -1.27
C GLU A 233 8.81 -1.81 -0.68
N MET A 234 8.75 -2.97 -1.33
CA MET A 234 9.63 -4.11 -1.08
C MET A 234 10.47 -4.33 -2.34
N ARG A 235 11.79 -4.24 -2.21
CA ARG A 235 12.72 -4.46 -3.31
C ARG A 235 13.63 -5.65 -3.02
N VAL A 236 13.77 -6.51 -4.00
CA VAL A 236 14.65 -7.69 -3.96
C VAL A 236 15.61 -7.61 -5.14
N GLU A 237 16.88 -7.42 -4.86
CA GLU A 237 17.95 -7.35 -5.85
C GLU A 237 18.64 -8.71 -5.99
N GLY A 238 18.91 -9.09 -7.24
CA GLY A 238 19.65 -10.30 -7.55
C GLY A 238 18.93 -11.57 -7.12
N TRP A 239 17.59 -11.62 -7.24
CA TRP A 239 16.84 -12.83 -7.00
C TRP A 239 17.14 -13.86 -8.09
N ARG A 240 17.72 -14.99 -7.67
CA ARG A 240 18.00 -16.12 -8.56
C ARG A 240 16.78 -17.02 -8.64
N TYR A 241 16.15 -16.97 -9.81
CA TYR A 241 14.92 -17.70 -10.09
C TYR A 241 14.92 -18.25 -11.51
N GLY A 242 14.66 -19.56 -11.69
CA GLY A 242 14.63 -20.23 -13.00
C GLY A 242 15.94 -20.11 -13.79
N GLY A 243 17.09 -20.14 -13.09
CA GLY A 243 18.42 -20.00 -13.71
C GLY A 243 18.78 -18.58 -14.14
N ARG A 244 18.01 -17.58 -13.75
CA ARG A 244 18.21 -16.17 -14.08
C ARG A 244 18.36 -15.33 -12.83
N GLU A 245 19.00 -14.18 -12.97
CA GLU A 245 19.10 -13.16 -11.91
C GLU A 245 18.25 -11.96 -12.29
N ILE A 246 17.28 -11.64 -11.43
CA ILE A 246 16.34 -10.54 -11.65
C ILE A 246 16.26 -9.65 -10.41
N THR A 247 15.74 -8.45 -10.59
CA THR A 247 15.33 -7.55 -9.51
C THR A 247 13.81 -7.41 -9.53
N MET A 248 13.17 -7.61 -8.38
CA MET A 248 11.73 -7.41 -8.21
C MET A 248 11.47 -6.26 -7.27
N THR A 249 10.65 -5.32 -7.68
CA THR A 249 10.14 -4.23 -6.84
C THR A 249 8.63 -4.33 -6.78
N SER A 250 8.08 -4.44 -5.55
CA SER A 250 6.64 -4.46 -5.30
C SER A 250 6.26 -3.23 -4.49
N ARG A 251 5.38 -2.38 -5.01
CA ARG A 251 4.80 -1.23 -4.31
C ARG A 251 3.38 -1.52 -3.90
N TYR A 252 3.08 -1.28 -2.65
CA TYR A 252 1.76 -1.44 -2.04
C TYR A 252 1.23 -0.05 -1.72
N ILE A 253 0.14 0.32 -2.39
CA ILE A 253 -0.43 1.66 -2.35
C ILE A 253 -1.83 1.56 -1.76
N LEU A 254 -2.04 2.20 -0.61
CA LEU A 254 -3.32 2.23 0.07
C LEU A 254 -3.80 3.67 0.20
N TYR A 255 -5.02 3.93 -0.24
CA TYR A 255 -5.62 5.27 -0.22
C TYR A 255 -6.58 5.43 0.96
N ALA A 256 -6.75 6.68 1.37
CA ALA A 256 -7.82 7.10 2.27
C ALA A 256 -9.19 6.70 1.72
N GLY A 257 -10.09 6.22 2.58
CA GLY A 257 -11.42 5.76 2.18
C GLY A 257 -11.45 4.36 1.54
N HIS A 258 -10.31 3.67 1.42
CA HIS A 258 -10.18 2.38 0.78
C HIS A 258 -9.78 1.28 1.76
N GLY A 259 -10.35 0.08 1.56
CA GLY A 259 -9.87 -1.15 2.18
C GLY A 259 -9.07 -2.02 1.21
N ASP A 260 -9.02 -1.65 -0.07
CA ASP A 260 -8.25 -2.35 -1.11
C ASP A 260 -6.88 -1.71 -1.32
N VAL A 261 -5.89 -2.53 -1.66
CA VAL A 261 -4.51 -2.13 -1.95
C VAL A 261 -4.22 -2.31 -3.43
N GLN A 262 -3.74 -1.25 -4.08
CA GLN A 262 -3.14 -1.37 -5.40
C GLN A 262 -1.71 -1.90 -5.24
N VAL A 263 -1.38 -2.99 -5.96
CA VAL A 263 -0.03 -3.55 -5.95
C VAL A 263 0.59 -3.39 -7.33
N GLU A 264 1.73 -2.70 -7.39
CA GLU A 264 2.52 -2.53 -8.60
C GLU A 264 3.78 -3.38 -8.50
N ASN A 265 3.94 -4.34 -9.41
CA ASN A 265 5.11 -5.19 -9.47
C ASN A 265 5.94 -4.84 -10.71
N ARG A 266 7.21 -4.53 -10.51
CA ARG A 266 8.19 -4.31 -11.56
C ARG A 266 9.28 -5.36 -11.49
N ILE A 267 9.53 -6.02 -12.62
CA ILE A 267 10.60 -6.99 -12.79
C ILE A 267 11.65 -6.40 -13.75
N GLU A 268 12.89 -6.40 -13.32
CA GLU A 268 14.03 -5.92 -14.10
C GLU A 268 15.04 -7.05 -14.31
N GLY A 269 15.73 -7.05 -15.44
CA GLY A 269 16.66 -8.09 -15.84
C GLY A 269 16.07 -9.03 -16.91
N ASP A 270 16.70 -10.18 -17.13
CA ASP A 270 16.19 -11.17 -18.08
C ASP A 270 15.18 -12.11 -17.39
N PHE A 271 13.91 -11.79 -17.54
CA PHE A 271 12.80 -12.59 -16.99
C PHE A 271 12.04 -13.39 -18.07
N ARG A 272 12.54 -13.49 -19.29
CA ARG A 272 11.90 -14.25 -20.38
C ARG A 272 11.75 -15.72 -20.00
N GLY A 273 10.55 -16.26 -20.16
CA GLY A 273 10.22 -17.64 -19.82
C GLY A 273 10.04 -17.91 -18.32
N LEU A 274 10.22 -16.92 -17.45
CA LEU A 274 9.85 -17.02 -16.04
C LEU A 274 8.35 -16.86 -15.86
N VAL A 275 7.76 -17.66 -15.00
CA VAL A 275 6.31 -17.60 -14.68
C VAL A 275 6.14 -17.05 -13.28
N PHE A 276 5.28 -16.04 -13.14
CA PHE A 276 4.94 -15.45 -11.86
C PHE A 276 3.49 -15.77 -11.50
N THR A 277 3.19 -15.81 -10.23
CA THR A 277 1.86 -16.10 -9.71
C THR A 277 1.52 -15.20 -8.54
N THR A 278 0.24 -14.92 -8.41
CA THR A 278 -0.35 -14.29 -7.23
C THR A 278 -1.67 -14.96 -6.90
N GLY A 279 -2.30 -14.62 -5.79
CA GLY A 279 -3.58 -15.17 -5.40
C GLY A 279 -3.97 -14.82 -3.99
N VAL A 280 -4.87 -15.61 -3.45
CA VAL A 280 -5.36 -15.47 -2.06
C VAL A 280 -5.12 -16.76 -1.31
N MET A 281 -4.92 -16.63 0.00
CA MET A 281 -4.86 -17.79 0.89
C MET A 281 -6.22 -18.51 0.89
N LYS A 282 -6.17 -19.84 0.80
CA LYS A 282 -7.34 -20.69 0.99
C LYS A 282 -7.44 -21.07 2.47
N MET A 283 -8.46 -20.61 3.14
CA MET A 283 -8.78 -20.99 4.53
C MET A 283 -9.38 -22.40 4.59
N ALA A 284 -9.41 -23.01 5.76
CA ALA A 284 -9.87 -24.37 5.95
C ALA A 284 -11.34 -24.58 5.50
N GLU A 285 -12.21 -23.63 5.85
CA GLU A 285 -13.63 -23.62 5.44
C GLU A 285 -13.84 -22.46 4.49
N SER A 286 -13.47 -22.61 3.21
CA SER A 286 -13.60 -21.51 2.25
C SER A 286 -14.22 -21.90 0.94
N GLU A 287 -15.08 -21.02 0.43
CA GLU A 287 -15.53 -21.01 -0.94
C GLU A 287 -14.57 -20.16 -1.78
N VAL A 288 -14.24 -20.62 -2.96
CA VAL A 288 -13.37 -19.93 -3.90
C VAL A 288 -14.13 -19.64 -5.19
N CYS A 289 -14.17 -18.38 -5.56
CA CYS A 289 -14.68 -17.91 -6.83
C CYS A 289 -13.53 -17.38 -7.70
N LYS A 290 -13.51 -17.72 -8.97
CA LYS A 290 -12.48 -17.22 -9.90
C LYS A 290 -13.05 -17.03 -11.30
N ASN A 291 -12.47 -16.06 -12.00
CA ASN A 291 -12.59 -15.89 -13.45
C ASN A 291 -11.21 -15.55 -14.02
N ASP A 292 -11.12 -15.07 -15.24
CA ASP A 292 -9.84 -14.80 -15.91
C ASP A 292 -8.97 -13.76 -15.18
N ASN A 293 -9.61 -12.81 -14.51
CA ASN A 293 -8.93 -11.65 -13.91
C ASN A 293 -9.07 -11.55 -12.40
N VAL A 294 -9.92 -12.35 -11.77
CA VAL A 294 -10.22 -12.25 -10.34
C VAL A 294 -10.18 -13.63 -9.70
N ILE A 295 -9.53 -13.70 -8.56
CA ILE A 295 -9.67 -14.80 -7.60
C ILE A 295 -10.12 -14.23 -6.27
N ALA A 296 -11.14 -14.84 -5.67
CA ALA A 296 -11.64 -14.48 -4.35
C ALA A 296 -11.85 -15.75 -3.51
N ALA A 297 -11.62 -15.63 -2.22
CA ALA A 297 -11.94 -16.67 -1.24
C ALA A 297 -12.70 -16.02 -0.09
N PHE A 298 -13.79 -16.65 0.32
CA PHE A 298 -14.50 -16.31 1.54
C PHE A 298 -14.56 -17.55 2.42
N GLY A 299 -14.17 -17.43 3.66
CA GLY A 299 -14.10 -18.60 4.55
C GLY A 299 -13.99 -18.24 6.01
N ARG A 300 -13.86 -19.27 6.85
CA ARG A 300 -13.70 -19.13 8.30
C ARG A 300 -12.45 -19.83 8.76
N ASP A 301 -11.67 -19.15 9.59
CA ASP A 301 -10.50 -19.73 10.26
C ASP A 301 -10.25 -18.99 11.58
N PHE A 302 -9.35 -19.52 12.40
CA PHE A 302 -8.86 -18.81 13.57
C PHE A 302 -7.92 -17.67 13.12
N PRO A 303 -8.02 -16.50 13.74
CA PRO A 303 -7.16 -15.36 13.40
C PRO A 303 -5.69 -15.62 13.75
N GLU A 304 -5.46 -16.35 14.86
CA GLU A 304 -4.14 -16.68 15.37
C GLU A 304 -4.02 -18.18 15.75
N ASN A 305 -2.83 -18.60 16.15
CA ASN A 305 -2.58 -19.98 16.57
C ASN A 305 -3.20 -20.31 17.95
N ASP A 306 -3.52 -19.31 18.75
CA ASP A 306 -4.21 -19.50 20.04
C ASP A 306 -5.71 -19.72 19.81
N THR A 307 -6.08 -20.97 19.55
CA THR A 307 -7.47 -21.37 19.30
C THR A 307 -8.30 -21.49 20.60
N VAL A 308 -7.71 -21.25 21.76
CA VAL A 308 -8.42 -21.16 23.05
C VAL A 308 -8.90 -19.72 23.26
N LYS A 309 -8.04 -18.75 22.95
CA LYS A 309 -8.36 -17.32 23.09
C LYS A 309 -9.33 -16.85 22.00
N TRP A 310 -9.17 -17.34 20.78
CA TRP A 310 -9.87 -16.83 19.61
C TRP A 310 -10.93 -17.79 19.09
N GLU A 311 -12.03 -17.23 18.65
CA GLU A 311 -13.03 -17.93 17.85
C GLU A 311 -12.68 -17.86 16.37
N ARG A 312 -13.32 -18.71 15.56
CA ARG A 312 -13.18 -18.63 14.10
C ARG A 312 -13.90 -17.40 13.57
N GLU A 313 -13.22 -16.64 12.76
CA GLU A 313 -13.74 -15.44 12.12
C GLU A 313 -13.96 -15.66 10.61
N SER A 314 -14.91 -14.94 10.06
CA SER A 314 -15.16 -14.93 8.61
C SER A 314 -14.27 -13.89 7.94
N VAL A 315 -13.50 -14.33 6.95
CA VAL A 315 -12.59 -13.46 6.19
C VAL A 315 -12.86 -13.60 4.70
N GLY A 316 -12.97 -12.49 4.01
CA GLY A 316 -13.04 -12.41 2.56
C GLY A 316 -11.76 -11.82 1.98
N LEU A 317 -11.13 -12.52 1.04
CA LEU A 317 -9.92 -12.11 0.34
C LEU A 317 -10.18 -12.09 -1.16
N ALA A 318 -9.67 -11.08 -1.86
CA ALA A 318 -9.77 -11.04 -3.32
C ALA A 318 -8.52 -10.41 -3.94
N VAL A 319 -8.14 -10.92 -5.11
CA VAL A 319 -7.11 -10.32 -5.98
C VAL A 319 -7.69 -10.18 -7.37
N ALA A 320 -7.58 -8.98 -7.93
CA ALA A 320 -7.90 -8.70 -9.31
C ALA A 320 -6.62 -8.32 -10.07
N VAL A 321 -6.40 -8.96 -11.21
CA VAL A 321 -5.28 -8.65 -12.13
C VAL A 321 -5.89 -7.98 -13.37
N PRO A 322 -5.41 -6.81 -13.81
CA PRO A 322 -5.95 -6.06 -14.94
C PRO A 322 -5.72 -6.74 -16.30
#